data_f8c20a6a2164f814e6a4358dda6aecf1
#
_entry.id   f8c20a6a2164f814e6a4358dda6aecf1
#
_cell.length_a   1.000
_cell.length_b   1.000
_cell.length_c   1.000
_cell.angle_alpha   90.00
_cell.angle_beta   90.00
_cell.angle_gamma   90.00
#
_symmetry.space_group_name_H-M   'P 1'
#
loop_
_entity.id
_entity.type
_entity.pdbx_description
1 polymer ?
#
loop_
_entity_poly.entity_id
_entity_poly.type
_entity_poly.pdbx_seq_one_letter_code
_entity_poly.pdbx_strand_id
1 'polypeptide(L)'
;IPLLTAIDQEGGKVNRLQAISPEWKNLPSAKEMRIMADDSVYNLAKLIGNALHHYGINLNLAPVLDPPKDSKGKPSFIEVSNRSFGEFETAVPKIRAFVQGMKESKVLSTSKHFPGYDSWTNSDHQIAFSTSSKDVILKNVELFKEFADEIPVIMLSSVRFVRLSNTPAVFNPKITAMAREISPYTVLLTDDLWGVSLRAWISGTDKVKGKNYPSKDFKKLIRTVLLAGNDMFMITYPAKAVEMIAYLEWLGKKYPEYRLRLEQAAARIIRLKYLSGIWKEN
;
A
#
# COMPACT_ATOMS: atom_id res chain seq x y z
N ILE A 1 19.49 -13.73 1.76
CA ILE A 1 18.47 -13.14 0.85
C ILE A 1 18.43 -11.64 1.15
N PRO A 2 18.70 -10.75 0.16
CA PRO A 2 18.67 -9.30 0.35
C PRO A 2 17.31 -8.79 0.83
N LEU A 3 17.31 -7.66 1.54
CA LEU A 3 16.08 -7.05 2.03
C LEU A 3 15.35 -6.27 0.92
N LEU A 4 14.01 -6.20 1.02
CA LEU A 4 13.23 -5.14 0.40
C LEU A 4 13.30 -3.93 1.34
N THR A 5 13.92 -2.86 0.86
CA THR A 5 14.01 -1.59 1.60
C THR A 5 13.01 -0.62 1.00
N ALA A 6 11.99 -0.26 1.77
CA ALA A 6 10.84 0.49 1.27
C ALA A 6 10.73 1.90 1.87
N ILE A 7 10.13 2.81 1.10
CA ILE A 7 9.86 4.18 1.52
C ILE A 7 8.55 4.69 0.89
N ASP A 8 7.83 5.59 1.58
CA ASP A 8 6.75 6.39 1.00
C ASP A 8 7.32 7.65 0.35
N GLN A 9 7.53 7.62 -0.96
CA GLN A 9 8.03 8.75 -1.72
C GLN A 9 7.07 9.05 -2.88
N GLU A 10 5.98 9.77 -2.59
CA GLU A 10 4.94 10.14 -3.54
C GLU A 10 5.21 11.48 -4.22
N GLY A 11 6.00 12.34 -3.56
CA GLY A 11 6.09 13.77 -3.82
C GLY A 11 5.11 14.58 -2.96
N GLY A 12 5.09 15.89 -3.13
CA GLY A 12 4.22 16.79 -2.38
C GLY A 12 4.37 16.62 -0.85
N LYS A 13 3.25 16.35 -0.17
CA LYS A 13 3.23 16.17 1.29
C LYS A 13 3.84 14.85 1.77
N VAL A 14 3.86 13.82 0.92
CA VAL A 14 4.44 12.51 1.23
C VAL A 14 5.80 12.41 0.55
N ASN A 15 6.75 13.12 1.12
CA ASN A 15 8.11 13.30 0.59
C ASN A 15 9.13 13.06 1.70
N ARG A 16 9.77 11.90 1.71
CA ARG A 16 10.76 11.54 2.74
C ARG A 16 12.17 11.99 2.38
N LEU A 17 12.48 12.14 1.09
CA LEU A 17 13.77 12.65 0.63
C LEU A 17 14.07 14.05 1.15
N GLN A 18 13.05 14.88 1.40
CA GLN A 18 13.24 16.22 1.97
C GLN A 18 13.96 16.23 3.33
N ALA A 19 13.91 15.11 4.08
CA ALA A 19 14.64 14.97 5.34
C ALA A 19 16.14 14.68 5.13
N ILE A 20 16.54 14.30 3.92
CA ILE A 20 17.93 13.97 3.58
C ILE A 20 18.65 15.19 3.01
N SER A 21 18.01 15.91 2.08
CA SER A 21 18.60 17.10 1.48
C SER A 21 17.54 18.15 1.10
N PRO A 22 17.83 19.46 1.28
CA PRO A 22 16.91 20.55 0.95
C PRO A 22 16.49 20.60 -0.53
N GLU A 23 17.28 20.07 -1.45
CA GLU A 23 16.98 20.01 -2.89
C GLU A 23 15.70 19.23 -3.20
N TRP A 24 15.34 18.27 -2.34
CA TRP A 24 14.14 17.44 -2.47
C TRP A 24 12.87 18.07 -1.87
N LYS A 25 12.97 19.26 -1.27
CA LYS A 25 11.86 19.88 -0.51
C LYS A 25 10.61 20.13 -1.35
N ASN A 26 10.78 20.54 -2.61
CA ASN A 26 9.70 21.04 -3.46
C ASN A 26 9.33 20.05 -4.58
N LEU A 27 9.33 18.74 -4.29
CA LEU A 27 8.88 17.74 -5.26
C LEU A 27 7.37 17.90 -5.52
N PRO A 28 6.94 17.89 -6.80
CA PRO A 28 5.53 17.95 -7.15
C PRO A 28 4.70 16.83 -6.51
N SER A 29 3.49 17.15 -6.10
CA SER A 29 2.47 16.20 -5.69
C SER A 29 1.87 15.46 -6.89
N ALA A 30 1.15 14.35 -6.67
CA ALA A 30 0.42 13.66 -7.72
C ALA A 30 -0.58 14.60 -8.44
N LYS A 31 -1.23 15.51 -7.70
CA LYS A 31 -2.12 16.52 -8.28
C LYS A 31 -1.41 17.50 -9.19
N GLU A 32 -0.18 17.91 -8.86
CA GLU A 32 0.64 18.75 -9.73
C GLU A 32 1.18 17.97 -10.93
N MET A 33 1.61 16.72 -10.73
CA MET A 33 2.01 15.84 -11.84
C MET A 33 0.88 15.58 -12.84
N ARG A 34 -0.38 15.66 -12.43
CA ARG A 34 -1.58 15.49 -13.28
C ARG A 34 -1.58 16.42 -14.50
N ILE A 35 -1.06 17.64 -14.36
CA ILE A 35 -1.02 18.67 -15.42
C ILE A 35 0.35 18.82 -16.11
N MET A 36 1.35 18.05 -15.68
CA MET A 36 2.66 18.02 -16.34
C MET A 36 2.60 17.19 -17.63
N ALA A 37 3.54 17.41 -18.54
CA ALA A 37 3.74 16.48 -19.66
C ALA A 37 4.20 15.11 -19.16
N ASP A 38 3.87 14.03 -19.86
CA ASP A 38 4.20 12.66 -19.43
C ASP A 38 5.72 12.46 -19.34
N ASP A 39 6.49 13.01 -20.31
CA ASP A 39 7.96 12.98 -20.26
C ASP A 39 8.52 13.71 -19.05
N SER A 40 7.86 14.78 -18.59
CA SER A 40 8.28 15.50 -17.38
C SER A 40 8.03 14.67 -16.13
N VAL A 41 6.89 13.95 -16.06
CA VAL A 41 6.60 13.02 -14.97
C VAL A 41 7.59 11.86 -14.96
N TYR A 42 7.89 11.29 -16.14
CA TYR A 42 8.88 10.23 -16.29
C TYR A 42 10.27 10.67 -15.81
N ASN A 43 10.76 11.83 -16.29
CA ASN A 43 12.08 12.35 -15.92
C ASN A 43 12.17 12.65 -14.41
N LEU A 44 11.12 13.22 -13.83
CA LEU A 44 11.01 13.45 -12.38
C LEU A 44 11.07 12.13 -11.60
N ALA A 45 10.26 11.14 -12.01
CA ALA A 45 10.22 9.83 -11.36
C ALA A 45 11.58 9.11 -11.47
N LYS A 46 12.25 9.21 -12.61
CA LYS A 46 13.60 8.66 -12.80
C LYS A 46 14.64 9.35 -11.92
N LEU A 47 14.56 10.68 -11.78
CA LEU A 47 15.43 11.44 -10.88
C LEU A 47 15.23 10.99 -9.42
N ILE A 48 13.97 10.91 -8.97
CA ILE A 48 13.61 10.42 -7.63
C ILE A 48 14.08 8.96 -7.46
N GLY A 49 13.81 8.09 -8.43
CA GLY A 49 14.19 6.70 -8.41
C GLY A 49 15.70 6.49 -8.29
N ASN A 50 16.50 7.26 -9.02
CA ASN A 50 17.97 7.23 -8.92
C ASN A 50 18.45 7.62 -7.52
N ALA A 51 17.84 8.65 -6.91
CA ALA A 51 18.14 9.03 -5.53
C ALA A 51 17.77 7.91 -4.56
N LEU A 52 16.59 7.31 -4.68
CA LEU A 52 16.16 6.18 -3.85
C LEU A 52 17.12 5.00 -3.98
N HIS A 53 17.48 4.64 -5.21
CA HIS A 53 18.43 3.55 -5.47
C HIS A 53 19.80 3.83 -4.87
N HIS A 54 20.30 5.07 -4.97
CA HIS A 54 21.56 5.50 -4.36
C HIS A 54 21.56 5.32 -2.83
N TYR A 55 20.43 5.57 -2.18
CA TYR A 55 20.26 5.34 -0.73
C TYR A 55 19.92 3.87 -0.37
N GLY A 56 19.99 2.95 -1.33
CA GLY A 56 19.72 1.52 -1.09
C GLY A 56 18.23 1.18 -0.96
N ILE A 57 17.33 2.08 -1.38
CA ILE A 57 15.89 1.83 -1.43
C ILE A 57 15.56 1.13 -2.75
N ASN A 58 14.86 0.00 -2.68
CA ASN A 58 14.51 -0.80 -3.85
C ASN A 58 12.98 -0.99 -4.03
N LEU A 59 12.16 -0.41 -3.14
CA LEU A 59 10.71 -0.42 -3.23
C LEU A 59 10.15 0.95 -2.84
N ASN A 60 9.43 1.61 -3.73
CA ASN A 60 8.69 2.81 -3.43
C ASN A 60 7.22 2.47 -3.17
N LEU A 61 6.68 2.91 -2.03
CA LEU A 61 5.25 2.76 -1.69
C LEU A 61 4.42 3.85 -2.41
N ALA A 62 4.57 3.90 -3.73
CA ALA A 62 3.90 4.78 -4.69
C ALA A 62 3.87 4.07 -6.06
N PRO A 63 2.97 4.44 -6.97
CA PRO A 63 2.03 5.56 -6.96
C PRO A 63 0.71 5.29 -6.22
N VAL A 64 -0.01 6.38 -5.91
CA VAL A 64 -1.39 6.33 -5.40
C VAL A 64 -2.36 6.20 -6.57
N LEU A 65 -3.19 5.16 -6.55
CA LEU A 65 -4.20 4.85 -7.58
C LEU A 65 -5.63 5.17 -7.10
N ASP A 66 -5.75 5.84 -5.97
CA ASP A 66 -7.05 6.11 -5.36
C ASP A 66 -7.84 7.17 -6.13
N PRO A 67 -9.18 7.05 -6.18
CA PRO A 67 -10.04 7.98 -6.88
C PRO A 67 -10.04 9.37 -6.22
N PRO A 68 -10.20 10.45 -7.01
CA PRO A 68 -10.24 11.82 -6.49
C PRO A 68 -11.54 12.13 -5.73
N LYS A 69 -12.60 11.34 -5.95
CA LYS A 69 -13.94 11.59 -5.40
C LYS A 69 -14.52 10.37 -4.73
N ASP A 70 -15.41 10.61 -3.76
CA ASP A 70 -16.30 9.60 -3.20
C ASP A 70 -17.48 9.31 -4.14
N SER A 71 -18.33 8.34 -3.75
CA SER A 71 -19.53 7.96 -4.50
C SER A 71 -20.58 9.07 -4.64
N LYS A 72 -20.46 10.16 -3.88
CA LYS A 72 -21.34 11.34 -3.92
C LYS A 72 -20.73 12.49 -4.70
N GLY A 73 -19.59 12.27 -5.37
CA GLY A 73 -18.86 13.28 -6.12
C GLY A 73 -18.10 14.30 -5.27
N LYS A 74 -17.99 14.08 -3.96
CA LYS A 74 -17.18 14.94 -3.07
C LYS A 74 -15.72 14.55 -3.11
N PRO A 75 -14.79 15.51 -2.95
CA PRO A 75 -13.36 15.20 -2.90
C PRO A 75 -13.06 14.18 -1.81
N SER A 76 -12.30 13.12 -2.16
CA SER A 76 -11.77 12.16 -1.20
C SER A 76 -10.68 12.79 -0.34
N PHE A 77 -10.29 12.14 0.77
CA PHE A 77 -9.12 12.53 1.56
C PHE A 77 -7.84 12.58 0.70
N ILE A 78 -7.71 11.67 -0.25
CA ILE A 78 -6.58 11.61 -1.18
C ILE A 78 -6.53 12.84 -2.08
N GLU A 79 -7.66 13.28 -2.64
CA GLU A 79 -7.74 14.51 -3.45
C GLU A 79 -7.42 15.76 -2.62
N VAL A 80 -8.02 15.90 -1.43
CA VAL A 80 -7.79 17.05 -0.53
C VAL A 80 -6.32 17.12 -0.06
N SER A 81 -5.65 15.98 0.04
CA SER A 81 -4.22 15.90 0.38
C SER A 81 -3.28 16.04 -0.81
N ASN A 82 -3.80 16.31 -2.03
CA ASN A 82 -3.06 16.43 -3.30
C ASN A 82 -2.36 15.14 -3.75
N ARG A 83 -2.85 13.97 -3.35
CA ARG A 83 -2.22 12.67 -3.61
C ARG A 83 -2.83 11.91 -4.78
N SER A 84 -3.93 12.40 -5.40
CA SER A 84 -4.60 11.73 -6.52
C SER A 84 -4.06 12.19 -7.87
N PHE A 85 -3.83 11.23 -8.77
CA PHE A 85 -3.54 11.50 -10.19
C PHE A 85 -4.81 11.82 -11.01
N GLY A 86 -5.99 11.80 -10.41
CA GLY A 86 -7.25 12.13 -11.07
C GLY A 86 -8.11 10.92 -11.42
N GLU A 87 -9.03 11.15 -12.38
CA GLU A 87 -9.87 10.10 -12.96
C GLU A 87 -9.05 9.20 -13.88
N PHE A 88 -9.58 8.03 -14.23
CA PHE A 88 -8.89 6.97 -14.96
C PHE A 88 -8.13 7.48 -16.20
N GLU A 89 -8.79 8.20 -17.08
CA GLU A 89 -8.23 8.66 -18.35
C GLU A 89 -7.05 9.65 -18.16
N THR A 90 -7.09 10.45 -17.12
CA THR A 90 -6.02 11.40 -16.77
C THR A 90 -4.90 10.69 -16.00
N ALA A 91 -5.25 9.75 -15.12
CA ALA A 91 -4.32 9.08 -14.24
C ALA A 91 -3.40 8.10 -14.97
N VAL A 92 -3.93 7.31 -15.92
CA VAL A 92 -3.19 6.24 -16.59
C VAL A 92 -1.88 6.72 -17.22
N PRO A 93 -1.83 7.74 -18.10
CA PRO A 93 -0.57 8.16 -18.70
C PRO A 93 0.45 8.68 -17.65
N LYS A 94 0.00 9.38 -16.62
CA LYS A 94 0.87 9.93 -15.57
C LYS A 94 1.46 8.85 -14.66
N ILE A 95 0.62 7.90 -14.25
CA ILE A 95 1.06 6.75 -13.45
C ILE A 95 2.03 5.89 -14.25
N ARG A 96 1.76 5.63 -15.53
CA ARG A 96 2.66 4.86 -16.40
C ARG A 96 4.02 5.53 -16.52
N ALA A 97 4.06 6.84 -16.77
CA ALA A 97 5.30 7.61 -16.83
C ALA A 97 6.07 7.53 -15.49
N PHE A 98 5.36 7.67 -14.36
CA PHE A 98 5.97 7.56 -13.04
C PHE A 98 6.57 6.16 -12.80
N VAL A 99 5.79 5.10 -13.06
CA VAL A 99 6.21 3.71 -12.87
C VAL A 99 7.40 3.36 -13.75
N GLN A 100 7.41 3.83 -15.01
CA GLN A 100 8.51 3.62 -15.94
C GLN A 100 9.81 4.28 -15.44
N GLY A 101 9.74 5.52 -14.95
CA GLY A 101 10.90 6.20 -14.37
C GLY A 101 11.47 5.48 -13.16
N MET A 102 10.62 4.99 -12.25
CA MET A 102 11.03 4.17 -11.11
C MET A 102 11.70 2.86 -11.57
N LYS A 103 11.08 2.15 -12.52
CA LYS A 103 11.57 0.88 -13.06
C LYS A 103 12.97 1.01 -13.67
N GLU A 104 13.21 2.04 -14.46
CA GLU A 104 14.53 2.29 -15.06
C GLU A 104 15.60 2.62 -14.02
N SER A 105 15.19 3.17 -12.88
CA SER A 105 16.06 3.40 -11.72
C SER A 105 16.22 2.17 -10.82
N LYS A 106 15.70 1.01 -11.22
CA LYS A 106 15.71 -0.25 -10.46
C LYS A 106 15.00 -0.17 -9.11
N VAL A 107 13.97 0.66 -9.02
CA VAL A 107 13.10 0.79 -7.85
C VAL A 107 11.72 0.24 -8.21
N LEU A 108 11.24 -0.72 -7.45
CA LEU A 108 9.90 -1.27 -7.60
C LEU A 108 8.85 -0.26 -7.15
N SER A 109 7.70 -0.29 -7.78
CA SER A 109 6.52 0.51 -7.41
C SER A 109 5.49 -0.31 -6.64
N THR A 110 4.64 0.39 -5.89
CA THR A 110 3.49 -0.19 -5.16
C THR A 110 2.23 0.58 -5.52
N SER A 111 1.21 -0.09 -6.05
CA SER A 111 -0.10 0.51 -6.24
C SER A 111 -0.89 0.55 -4.93
N LYS A 112 -1.53 1.69 -4.61
CA LYS A 112 -2.24 1.87 -3.34
C LYS A 112 -3.40 2.85 -3.44
N HIS A 113 -4.45 2.71 -2.64
CA HIS A 113 -4.70 1.69 -1.59
C HIS A 113 -5.89 0.83 -2.05
N PHE A 114 -5.64 -0.40 -2.45
CA PHE A 114 -6.65 -1.29 -3.02
C PHE A 114 -7.84 -1.54 -2.07
N PRO A 115 -9.08 -1.51 -2.55
CA PRO A 115 -9.58 -1.40 -3.92
C PRO A 115 -9.89 0.05 -4.39
N GLY A 116 -9.26 1.06 -3.83
CA GLY A 116 -9.44 2.48 -4.09
C GLY A 116 -9.98 3.23 -2.87
N TYR A 117 -9.13 4.08 -2.27
CA TYR A 117 -9.44 4.85 -1.05
C TYR A 117 -10.28 6.07 -1.40
N ASP A 118 -11.59 5.95 -1.35
CA ASP A 118 -12.55 7.02 -1.64
C ASP A 118 -13.17 7.67 -0.38
N SER A 119 -12.70 7.29 0.82
CA SER A 119 -13.12 7.91 2.07
C SER A 119 -12.60 9.36 2.16
N TRP A 120 -13.35 10.21 2.84
CA TRP A 120 -12.93 11.59 3.14
C TRP A 120 -12.12 11.71 4.44
N THR A 121 -12.04 10.65 5.25
CA THR A 121 -11.28 10.60 6.52
C THR A 121 -9.94 9.91 6.35
N ASN A 122 -8.93 10.35 7.13
CA ASN A 122 -7.64 9.68 7.24
C ASN A 122 -7.72 8.48 8.18
N SER A 123 -7.44 7.27 7.66
CA SER A 123 -7.48 6.00 8.41
C SER A 123 -6.45 5.88 9.53
N ASP A 124 -5.35 6.66 9.46
CA ASP A 124 -4.31 6.67 10.49
C ASP A 124 -4.81 7.30 11.80
N HIS A 125 -5.75 8.24 11.69
CA HIS A 125 -6.23 9.04 12.82
C HIS A 125 -7.68 8.78 13.17
N GLN A 126 -8.50 8.26 12.24
CA GLN A 126 -9.94 8.07 12.39
C GLN A 126 -10.39 6.76 11.76
N ILE A 127 -11.58 6.31 12.13
CA ILE A 127 -12.23 5.20 11.43
C ILE A 127 -12.62 5.67 10.03
N ALA A 128 -12.06 5.04 9.01
CA ALA A 128 -12.33 5.34 7.62
C ALA A 128 -13.29 4.32 7.01
N PHE A 129 -14.30 4.81 6.28
CA PHE A 129 -15.25 3.96 5.55
C PHE A 129 -15.65 4.60 4.22
N SER A 130 -15.98 3.72 3.27
CA SER A 130 -16.58 4.05 1.98
C SER A 130 -18.03 3.61 1.95
N THR A 131 -18.89 4.44 1.38
CA THR A 131 -20.32 4.12 1.11
C THR A 131 -20.57 3.83 -0.37
N SER A 132 -19.53 3.76 -1.17
CA SER A 132 -19.60 3.49 -2.61
C SER A 132 -20.27 2.15 -2.90
N SER A 133 -21.07 2.12 -3.97
CA SER A 133 -21.66 0.88 -4.48
C SER A 133 -20.59 -0.08 -4.95
N LYS A 134 -20.97 -1.36 -5.08
CA LYS A 134 -20.07 -2.37 -5.63
C LYS A 134 -19.53 -1.98 -7.01
N ASP A 135 -20.38 -1.40 -7.87
CA ASP A 135 -19.99 -1.02 -9.24
C ASP A 135 -18.94 0.10 -9.24
N VAL A 136 -19.07 1.10 -8.35
CA VAL A 136 -18.07 2.16 -8.18
C VAL A 136 -16.75 1.57 -7.69
N ILE A 137 -16.79 0.67 -6.72
CA ILE A 137 -15.58 0.01 -6.22
C ILE A 137 -14.92 -0.82 -7.33
N LEU A 138 -15.70 -1.57 -8.12
CA LEU A 138 -15.16 -2.33 -9.26
C LEU A 138 -14.57 -1.41 -10.33
N LYS A 139 -15.17 -0.26 -10.59
CA LYS A 139 -14.59 0.75 -11.48
C LYS A 139 -13.23 1.25 -10.96
N ASN A 140 -13.08 1.48 -9.66
CA ASN A 140 -11.78 1.86 -9.08
C ASN A 140 -10.74 0.75 -9.25
N VAL A 141 -11.14 -0.52 -9.17
CA VAL A 141 -10.26 -1.68 -9.36
C VAL A 141 -9.68 -1.75 -10.77
N GLU A 142 -10.37 -1.21 -11.80
CA GLU A 142 -9.87 -1.22 -13.17
C GLU A 142 -8.52 -0.49 -13.30
N LEU A 143 -8.30 0.58 -12.52
CA LEU A 143 -7.00 1.26 -12.52
C LEU A 143 -5.86 0.38 -11.96
N PHE A 144 -6.16 -0.49 -10.99
CA PHE A 144 -5.17 -1.46 -10.49
C PHE A 144 -4.91 -2.57 -11.52
N LYS A 145 -5.92 -3.01 -12.26
CA LYS A 145 -5.78 -4.00 -13.34
C LYS A 145 -4.93 -3.47 -14.48
N GLU A 146 -5.09 -2.18 -14.83
CA GLU A 146 -4.32 -1.51 -15.89
C GLU A 146 -2.80 -1.62 -15.66
N PHE A 147 -2.37 -1.68 -14.40
CA PHE A 147 -0.96 -1.75 -14.00
C PHE A 147 -0.52 -3.11 -13.45
N ALA A 148 -1.30 -4.16 -13.66
CA ALA A 148 -1.05 -5.49 -13.10
C ALA A 148 0.33 -6.08 -13.46
N ASP A 149 0.78 -5.83 -14.69
CA ASP A 149 2.05 -6.34 -15.22
C ASP A 149 3.24 -5.40 -14.92
N GLU A 150 2.95 -4.15 -14.55
CA GLU A 150 3.97 -3.11 -14.34
C GLU A 150 4.29 -2.92 -12.86
N ILE A 151 3.30 -3.13 -11.98
CA ILE A 151 3.43 -2.90 -10.53
C ILE A 151 3.23 -4.21 -9.76
N PRO A 152 4.33 -4.80 -9.25
CA PRO A 152 4.27 -6.14 -8.64
C PRO A 152 3.79 -6.17 -7.19
N VAL A 153 3.54 -5.01 -6.57
CA VAL A 153 3.08 -4.90 -5.18
C VAL A 153 1.79 -4.11 -5.12
N ILE A 154 0.79 -4.65 -4.43
CA ILE A 154 -0.49 -3.96 -4.14
C ILE A 154 -0.61 -3.76 -2.64
N MET A 155 -0.77 -2.51 -2.19
CA MET A 155 -1.07 -2.19 -0.80
C MET A 155 -2.58 -2.16 -0.58
N LEU A 156 -3.06 -2.97 0.38
CA LEU A 156 -4.47 -3.05 0.78
C LEU A 156 -4.84 -1.89 1.68
N SER A 157 -6.03 -1.32 1.44
CA SER A 157 -6.57 -0.18 2.18
C SER A 157 -7.00 -0.53 3.61
N SER A 158 -6.86 0.43 4.52
CA SER A 158 -7.42 0.39 5.88
C SER A 158 -8.91 0.79 5.94
N VAL A 159 -9.53 1.13 4.81
CA VAL A 159 -10.93 1.58 4.71
C VAL A 159 -11.90 0.39 4.80
N ARG A 160 -13.05 0.61 5.44
CA ARG A 160 -14.20 -0.29 5.39
C ARG A 160 -15.10 0.06 4.22
N PHE A 161 -15.27 -0.84 3.28
CA PHE A 161 -16.18 -0.70 2.14
C PHE A 161 -17.54 -1.30 2.52
N VAL A 162 -18.37 -0.52 3.22
CA VAL A 162 -19.56 -1.02 3.92
C VAL A 162 -20.62 -1.65 3.00
N ARG A 163 -20.58 -1.37 1.70
CA ARG A 163 -21.45 -2.02 0.70
C ARG A 163 -20.93 -3.39 0.24
N LEU A 164 -19.64 -3.69 0.48
CA LEU A 164 -19.07 -5.02 0.27
C LEU A 164 -19.00 -5.82 1.57
N SER A 165 -18.54 -5.18 2.64
CA SER A 165 -18.35 -5.79 3.95
C SER A 165 -18.07 -4.72 5.01
N ASN A 166 -18.49 -4.95 6.25
CA ASN A 166 -18.13 -4.08 7.38
C ASN A 166 -16.71 -4.36 7.93
N THR A 167 -15.90 -5.13 7.20
CA THR A 167 -14.51 -5.45 7.55
C THR A 167 -13.57 -4.55 6.75
N PRO A 168 -12.53 -3.92 7.36
CA PRO A 168 -11.50 -3.20 6.64
C PRO A 168 -10.91 -4.05 5.50
N ALA A 169 -10.57 -3.43 4.36
CA ALA A 169 -10.12 -4.16 3.18
C ALA A 169 -8.93 -5.08 3.49
N VAL A 170 -7.96 -4.61 4.26
CA VAL A 170 -6.78 -5.38 4.68
C VAL A 170 -7.10 -6.64 5.52
N PHE A 171 -8.26 -6.69 6.16
CA PHE A 171 -8.73 -7.84 6.94
C PHE A 171 -9.76 -8.71 6.22
N ASN A 172 -10.13 -8.34 4.99
CA ASN A 172 -11.23 -8.97 4.28
C ASN A 172 -10.70 -9.98 3.23
N PRO A 173 -10.87 -11.30 3.43
CA PRO A 173 -10.37 -12.30 2.50
C PRO A 173 -11.00 -12.21 1.11
N LYS A 174 -12.22 -11.67 0.95
CA LYS A 174 -12.84 -11.46 -0.37
C LYS A 174 -12.15 -10.33 -1.14
N ILE A 175 -11.74 -9.26 -0.46
CA ILE A 175 -11.02 -8.14 -1.10
C ILE A 175 -9.59 -8.55 -1.43
N THR A 176 -8.91 -9.30 -0.56
CA THR A 176 -7.58 -9.83 -0.88
C THR A 176 -7.63 -10.85 -2.04
N ALA A 177 -8.68 -11.70 -2.10
CA ALA A 177 -8.90 -12.58 -3.25
C ALA A 177 -9.10 -11.79 -4.55
N MET A 178 -9.91 -10.72 -4.53
CA MET A 178 -10.09 -9.82 -5.68
C MET A 178 -8.75 -9.21 -6.15
N ALA A 179 -7.87 -8.83 -5.23
CA ALA A 179 -6.52 -8.36 -5.59
C ALA A 179 -5.66 -9.49 -6.20
N ARG A 180 -5.83 -10.75 -5.75
CA ARG A 180 -5.17 -11.92 -6.34
C ARG A 180 -5.66 -12.28 -7.74
N GLU A 181 -6.91 -11.98 -8.06
CA GLU A 181 -7.46 -12.18 -9.41
C GLU A 181 -6.81 -11.25 -10.43
N ILE A 182 -6.33 -10.08 -10.02
CA ILE A 182 -5.56 -9.18 -10.88
C ILE A 182 -4.26 -9.84 -11.31
N SER A 183 -3.49 -10.38 -10.37
CA SER A 183 -2.29 -11.17 -10.66
C SER A 183 -2.01 -12.14 -9.50
N PRO A 184 -1.88 -13.44 -9.77
CA PRO A 184 -1.65 -14.45 -8.73
C PRO A 184 -0.27 -14.31 -8.05
N TYR A 185 0.64 -13.61 -8.69
CA TYR A 185 2.01 -13.42 -8.23
C TYR A 185 2.25 -12.09 -7.53
N THR A 186 1.30 -11.16 -7.58
CA THR A 186 1.38 -9.88 -6.87
C THR A 186 1.59 -10.11 -5.38
N VAL A 187 2.52 -9.34 -4.80
CA VAL A 187 2.72 -9.32 -3.36
C VAL A 187 1.71 -8.36 -2.75
N LEU A 188 0.90 -8.86 -1.82
CA LEU A 188 -0.08 -8.04 -1.08
C LEU A 188 0.56 -7.49 0.19
N LEU A 189 0.68 -6.17 0.25
CA LEU A 189 1.18 -5.42 1.39
C LEU A 189 0.01 -4.81 2.17
N THR A 190 0.07 -4.79 3.48
CA THR A 190 -0.91 -4.05 4.28
C THR A 190 -0.61 -2.55 4.27
N ASP A 191 -1.63 -1.72 4.41
CA ASP A 191 -1.48 -0.38 4.96
C ASP A 191 -0.96 -0.45 6.41
N ASP A 192 -0.64 0.70 7.05
CA ASP A 192 -0.09 0.70 8.40
C ASP A 192 -1.01 0.05 9.43
N LEU A 193 -0.58 -1.10 9.94
CA LEU A 193 -1.30 -1.86 10.95
C LEU A 193 -1.43 -1.12 12.30
N TRP A 194 -0.67 -0.03 12.49
CA TRP A 194 -0.77 0.81 13.67
C TRP A 194 -1.82 1.92 13.54
N GLY A 195 -2.44 2.08 12.37
CA GLY A 195 -3.52 3.04 12.12
C GLY A 195 -4.73 2.87 13.06
N VAL A 196 -5.36 3.98 13.42
CA VAL A 196 -6.52 3.99 14.33
C VAL A 196 -7.68 3.16 13.78
N SER A 197 -7.96 3.24 12.48
CA SER A 197 -9.06 2.52 11.83
C SER A 197 -8.99 1.01 12.07
N LEU A 198 -7.81 0.40 11.91
CA LEU A 198 -7.60 -1.03 12.06
C LEU A 198 -7.64 -1.47 13.52
N ARG A 199 -6.97 -0.73 14.40
CA ARG A 199 -6.93 -1.05 15.84
C ARG A 199 -8.32 -0.92 16.47
N ALA A 200 -9.09 0.11 16.10
CA ALA A 200 -10.45 0.30 16.57
C ALA A 200 -11.37 -0.84 16.14
N TRP A 201 -11.23 -1.31 14.89
CA TRP A 201 -12.03 -2.46 14.42
C TRP A 201 -11.72 -3.74 15.21
N ILE A 202 -10.46 -4.03 15.47
CA ILE A 202 -10.04 -5.22 16.24
C ILE A 202 -10.53 -5.18 17.68
N SER A 203 -10.44 -4.02 18.34
CA SER A 203 -10.81 -3.85 19.76
C SER A 203 -12.32 -3.62 19.96
N GLY A 204 -13.09 -3.37 18.87
CA GLY A 204 -14.52 -3.06 18.96
C GLY A 204 -14.83 -1.70 19.61
N THR A 205 -13.85 -0.77 19.62
CA THR A 205 -13.99 0.56 20.21
C THR A 205 -13.26 1.61 19.37
N ASP A 206 -13.83 2.80 19.29
CA ASP A 206 -13.22 3.97 18.64
C ASP A 206 -12.16 4.68 19.50
N LYS A 207 -12.09 4.33 20.81
CA LYS A 207 -11.16 4.92 21.78
C LYS A 207 -9.83 4.16 21.84
N VAL A 208 -9.12 4.09 20.72
CA VAL A 208 -7.84 3.37 20.64
C VAL A 208 -6.67 4.32 20.88
N LYS A 209 -6.09 4.29 22.08
CA LYS A 209 -4.88 5.07 22.40
C LYS A 209 -3.61 4.25 22.08
N GLY A 210 -2.66 4.89 21.33
CA GLY A 210 -1.52 4.23 20.71
C GLY A 210 -0.68 3.35 21.62
N LYS A 211 -0.05 3.92 22.64
CA LYS A 211 0.96 3.22 23.44
C LYS A 211 0.43 2.06 24.30
N ASN A 212 -0.84 2.05 24.64
CA ASN A 212 -1.46 1.06 25.55
C ASN A 212 -2.35 0.07 24.80
N TYR A 213 -2.06 -0.21 23.52
CA TYR A 213 -2.82 -1.20 22.77
C TYR A 213 -2.55 -2.60 23.32
N PRO A 214 -3.60 -3.34 23.76
CA PRO A 214 -3.42 -4.62 24.44
C PRO A 214 -2.73 -5.66 23.55
N SER A 215 -1.77 -6.42 24.10
CA SER A 215 -1.07 -7.48 23.35
C SER A 215 -2.03 -8.55 22.81
N LYS A 216 -3.11 -8.85 23.53
CA LYS A 216 -4.17 -9.77 23.05
C LYS A 216 -4.80 -9.28 21.74
N ASP A 217 -5.16 -8.00 21.68
CA ASP A 217 -5.76 -7.41 20.50
C ASP A 217 -4.74 -7.29 19.36
N PHE A 218 -3.50 -6.97 19.67
CA PHE A 218 -2.44 -6.94 18.67
C PHE A 218 -2.18 -8.32 18.06
N LYS A 219 -2.16 -9.38 18.85
CA LYS A 219 -2.07 -10.77 18.37
C LYS A 219 -3.29 -11.18 17.54
N LYS A 220 -4.49 -10.71 17.90
CA LYS A 220 -5.71 -10.90 17.10
C LYS A 220 -5.56 -10.20 15.75
N LEU A 221 -5.07 -8.94 15.71
CA LEU A 221 -4.81 -8.17 14.50
C LEU A 221 -3.86 -8.94 13.57
N ILE A 222 -2.73 -9.43 14.08
CA ILE A 222 -1.74 -10.18 13.30
C ILE A 222 -2.35 -11.45 12.67
N ARG A 223 -3.11 -12.24 13.44
CA ARG A 223 -3.78 -13.43 12.90
C ARG A 223 -4.80 -13.06 11.82
N THR A 224 -5.60 -12.03 12.07
CA THR A 224 -6.64 -11.59 11.13
C THR A 224 -6.03 -11.18 9.80
N VAL A 225 -4.96 -10.38 9.82
CA VAL A 225 -4.32 -9.89 8.60
C VAL A 225 -3.59 -11.00 7.83
N LEU A 226 -2.98 -11.96 8.54
CA LEU A 226 -2.31 -13.11 7.92
C LEU A 226 -3.33 -14.02 7.22
N LEU A 227 -4.41 -14.36 7.91
CA LEU A 227 -5.45 -15.25 7.39
C LEU A 227 -6.30 -14.57 6.29
N ALA A 228 -6.37 -13.23 6.27
CA ALA A 228 -7.00 -12.51 5.18
C ALA A 228 -6.27 -12.68 3.84
N GLY A 229 -4.99 -13.05 3.83
CA GLY A 229 -4.23 -13.34 2.60
C GLY A 229 -3.12 -12.34 2.27
N ASN A 230 -2.78 -11.40 3.16
CA ASN A 230 -1.67 -10.47 2.94
C ASN A 230 -0.31 -11.17 3.07
N ASP A 231 0.69 -10.73 2.32
CA ASP A 231 2.03 -11.33 2.25
C ASP A 231 3.07 -10.53 3.04
N MET A 232 2.98 -9.19 3.01
CA MET A 232 3.84 -8.29 3.76
C MET A 232 3.01 -7.41 4.69
N PHE A 233 3.57 -7.09 5.86
CA PHE A 233 2.90 -6.30 6.88
C PHE A 233 3.69 -5.04 7.15
N MET A 234 3.05 -3.88 7.01
CA MET A 234 3.61 -2.60 7.39
C MET A 234 3.19 -2.21 8.80
N ILE A 235 4.14 -1.75 9.61
CA ILE A 235 3.87 -1.20 10.93
C ILE A 235 4.87 -0.09 11.25
N THR A 236 4.36 1.10 11.56
CA THR A 236 5.17 2.29 11.85
C THR A 236 5.67 2.36 13.30
N TYR A 237 5.31 1.39 14.15
CA TYR A 237 5.77 1.33 15.54
C TYR A 237 6.81 0.22 15.74
N PRO A 238 8.14 0.55 15.81
CA PRO A 238 9.21 -0.44 15.77
C PRO A 238 9.15 -1.53 16.86
N ALA A 239 8.79 -1.14 18.10
CA ALA A 239 8.65 -2.11 19.18
C ALA A 239 7.60 -3.19 18.90
N LYS A 240 6.53 -2.83 18.17
CA LYS A 240 5.49 -3.77 17.76
C LYS A 240 5.91 -4.63 16.55
N ALA A 241 6.83 -4.17 15.73
CA ALA A 241 7.41 -5.00 14.67
C ALA A 241 8.14 -6.22 15.26
N VAL A 242 8.92 -6.04 16.32
CA VAL A 242 9.60 -7.14 17.01
C VAL A 242 8.60 -8.13 17.62
N GLU A 243 7.56 -7.61 18.30
CA GLU A 243 6.47 -8.47 18.86
C GLU A 243 5.75 -9.25 17.75
N MET A 244 5.50 -8.62 16.60
CA MET A 244 4.83 -9.22 15.46
C MET A 244 5.66 -10.36 14.87
N ILE A 245 6.96 -10.15 14.62
CA ILE A 245 7.87 -11.17 14.06
C ILE A 245 7.90 -12.39 14.98
N ALA A 246 8.17 -12.18 16.27
CA ALA A 246 8.22 -13.28 17.24
C ALA A 246 6.91 -14.06 17.31
N TYR A 247 5.77 -13.36 17.20
CA TYR A 247 4.47 -14.00 17.22
C TYR A 247 4.16 -14.79 15.93
N LEU A 248 4.55 -14.29 14.77
CA LEU A 248 4.41 -15.00 13.48
C LEU A 248 5.27 -16.27 13.46
N GLU A 249 6.50 -16.21 13.95
CA GLU A 249 7.37 -17.39 14.09
C GLU A 249 6.74 -18.44 15.02
N TRP A 250 6.21 -18.02 16.17
CA TRP A 250 5.54 -18.91 17.09
C TRP A 250 4.30 -19.57 16.45
N LEU A 251 3.47 -18.81 15.72
CA LEU A 251 2.32 -19.34 15.00
C LEU A 251 2.73 -20.39 13.98
N GLY A 252 3.73 -20.10 13.16
CA GLY A 252 4.22 -21.02 12.12
C GLY A 252 4.84 -22.29 12.68
N LYS A 253 5.50 -22.24 13.87
CA LYS A 253 6.03 -23.42 14.56
C LYS A 253 4.93 -24.28 15.15
N LYS A 254 3.86 -23.67 15.67
CA LYS A 254 2.82 -24.35 16.45
C LYS A 254 1.66 -24.90 15.63
N TYR A 255 1.29 -24.20 14.54
CA TYR A 255 0.07 -24.49 13.79
C TYR A 255 0.36 -24.64 12.29
N PRO A 256 0.04 -25.82 11.68
CA PRO A 256 0.33 -26.08 10.26
C PRO A 256 -0.34 -25.09 9.29
N GLU A 257 -1.57 -24.64 9.58
CA GLU A 257 -2.30 -23.69 8.74
C GLU A 257 -1.62 -22.32 8.65
N TYR A 258 -1.05 -21.83 9.75
CA TYR A 258 -0.28 -20.59 9.76
C TYR A 258 1.08 -20.76 9.07
N ARG A 259 1.73 -21.93 9.25
CA ARG A 259 2.97 -22.26 8.54
C ARG A 259 2.76 -22.20 7.04
N LEU A 260 1.75 -22.90 6.52
CA LEU A 260 1.42 -22.93 5.09
C LEU A 260 1.19 -21.51 4.55
N ARG A 261 0.47 -20.67 5.31
CA ARG A 261 0.19 -19.29 4.89
C ARG A 261 1.45 -18.42 4.88
N LEU A 262 2.36 -18.58 5.83
CA LEU A 262 3.65 -17.90 5.87
C LEU A 262 4.57 -18.35 4.72
N GLU A 263 4.61 -19.65 4.41
CA GLU A 263 5.37 -20.20 3.27
C GLU A 263 4.85 -19.65 1.93
N GLN A 264 3.54 -19.56 1.75
CA GLN A 264 2.94 -18.95 0.56
C GLN A 264 3.31 -17.45 0.41
N ALA A 265 3.33 -16.70 1.52
CA ALA A 265 3.77 -15.32 1.51
C ALA A 265 5.26 -15.20 1.17
N ALA A 266 6.09 -15.99 1.81
CA ALA A 266 7.53 -16.03 1.57
C ALA A 266 7.85 -16.38 0.11
N ALA A 267 7.16 -17.37 -0.48
CA ALA A 267 7.35 -17.75 -1.87
C ALA A 267 7.10 -16.59 -2.84
N ARG A 268 6.02 -15.79 -2.63
CA ARG A 268 5.74 -14.61 -3.46
C ARG A 268 6.80 -13.52 -3.29
N ILE A 269 7.23 -13.26 -2.07
CA ILE A 269 8.26 -12.26 -1.77
C ILE A 269 9.61 -12.68 -2.37
N ILE A 270 9.99 -13.96 -2.26
CA ILE A 270 11.21 -14.51 -2.85
C ILE A 270 11.15 -14.40 -4.38
N ARG A 271 10.03 -14.81 -4.99
CA ARG A 271 9.80 -14.65 -6.43
C ARG A 271 9.94 -13.18 -6.87
N LEU A 272 9.33 -12.24 -6.13
CA LEU A 272 9.46 -10.81 -6.41
C LEU A 272 10.92 -10.37 -6.43
N LYS A 273 11.69 -10.74 -5.40
CA LYS A 273 13.12 -10.40 -5.29
C LYS A 273 13.94 -10.98 -6.42
N TYR A 274 13.65 -12.21 -6.83
CA TYR A 274 14.34 -12.88 -7.92
C TYR A 274 14.05 -12.19 -9.27
N LEU A 275 12.77 -12.03 -9.61
CA LEU A 275 12.38 -11.45 -10.90
C LEU A 275 12.77 -9.97 -11.04
N SER A 276 12.86 -9.23 -9.94
CA SER A 276 13.32 -7.83 -9.95
C SER A 276 14.84 -7.66 -9.92
N GLY A 277 15.60 -8.75 -9.84
CA GLY A 277 17.05 -8.73 -9.78
C GLY A 277 17.63 -8.25 -8.44
N ILE A 278 16.79 -8.08 -7.42
CA ILE A 278 17.22 -7.78 -6.03
C ILE A 278 17.98 -8.97 -5.44
N TRP A 279 17.56 -10.17 -5.81
CA TRP A 279 18.26 -11.40 -5.44
C TRP A 279 18.69 -12.15 -6.69
N LYS A 280 19.96 -12.53 -6.76
CA LYS A 280 20.53 -13.41 -7.78
C LYS A 280 21.04 -14.66 -7.09
N GLU A 281 20.76 -15.83 -7.66
CA GLU A 281 21.47 -17.04 -7.27
C GLU A 281 22.95 -16.91 -7.70
N ASN A 282 23.87 -17.19 -6.78
CA ASN A 282 25.31 -17.25 -7.07
C ASN A 282 25.63 -18.52 -7.83
#